data_f883c8749d6fc232cdbd5abe493b9f6c
#
_entry.id   f883c8749d6fc232cdbd5abe493b9f6c
#
_cell.length_a   1.000
_cell.length_b   1.000
_cell.length_c   1.000
_cell.angle_alpha   90.00
_cell.angle_beta   90.00
_cell.angle_gamma   90.00
#
_symmetry.space_group_name_H-M   'P 1'
#
loop_
_entity.id
_entity.type
_entity.pdbx_description
1 polymer ?
#
loop_
_entity_poly.entity_id
_entity_poly.type
_entity_poly.pdbx_seq_one_letter_code
_entity_poly.pdbx_strand_id
1 'polypeptide(L)'
;VDRKKDMIITGGENVYPIEVEQVLWRHEAVREVAVVGVPHPKWEETPIAVVVVEEGAGVDSDELIAFARERLAHFKCPTRVEYVPELPRNAAGKVLRAQVRAPYWAGRSKSI
;
A
#
# COMPACT_ATOMS: atom_id res chain seq x y z
N VAL A 1 4.32 -5.13 13.93
CA VAL A 1 5.31 -5.80 13.11
C VAL A 1 4.63 -6.52 11.97
N ASP A 2 5.11 -6.30 10.76
CA ASP A 2 4.55 -6.97 9.61
C ASP A 2 4.88 -8.44 9.62
N ARG A 3 3.91 -9.22 9.15
CA ARG A 3 4.14 -10.64 8.97
C ARG A 3 4.92 -10.84 7.68
N LYS A 4 5.70 -11.90 7.65
CA LYS A 4 6.52 -12.22 6.49
C LYS A 4 5.69 -12.30 5.21
N LYS A 5 4.47 -12.82 5.29
CA LYS A 5 3.61 -12.96 4.11
C LYS A 5 3.10 -11.64 3.55
N ASP A 6 3.17 -10.56 4.32
CA ASP A 6 2.75 -9.24 3.85
C ASP A 6 3.90 -8.49 3.20
N MET A 7 5.14 -8.95 3.39
CA MET A 7 6.32 -8.31 2.85
C MET A 7 6.26 -8.31 1.32
N ILE A 8 6.63 -7.17 0.75
CA ILE A 8 6.64 -6.99 -0.71
C ILE A 8 8.07 -7.11 -1.19
N ILE A 9 8.27 -7.91 -2.24
CA ILE A 9 9.61 -8.07 -2.82
C ILE A 9 9.57 -7.44 -4.21
N THR A 10 10.23 -6.28 -4.32
CA THR A 10 10.25 -5.53 -5.58
C THR A 10 11.69 -5.41 -6.06
N GLY A 11 11.96 -6.00 -7.24
CA GLY A 11 13.31 -5.98 -7.80
C GLY A 11 14.35 -6.56 -6.88
N GLY A 12 14.00 -7.57 -6.06
CA GLY A 12 14.91 -8.19 -5.11
C GLY A 12 15.02 -7.46 -3.77
N GLU A 13 14.35 -6.32 -3.61
CA GLU A 13 14.39 -5.56 -2.37
C GLU A 13 13.14 -5.79 -1.54
N ASN A 14 13.31 -5.84 -0.22
CA ASN A 14 12.20 -6.07 0.70
C ASN A 14 11.55 -4.76 1.11
N VAL A 15 10.23 -4.69 0.99
CA VAL A 15 9.46 -3.53 1.41
C VAL A 15 8.44 -4.01 2.43
N TYR A 16 8.43 -3.39 3.60
CA TYR A 16 7.48 -3.74 4.67
C TYR A 16 6.33 -2.75 4.64
N PRO A 17 5.11 -3.24 4.38
CA PRO A 17 3.94 -2.35 4.25
C PRO A 17 3.78 -1.36 5.39
N ILE A 18 4.02 -1.79 6.63
CA ILE A 18 3.79 -0.92 7.78
C ILE A 18 4.71 0.32 7.77
N GLU A 19 5.93 0.16 7.27
CA GLU A 19 6.85 1.30 7.18
C GLU A 19 6.30 2.36 6.24
N VAL A 20 5.79 1.94 5.08
CA VAL A 20 5.24 2.84 4.08
C VAL A 20 3.93 3.45 4.56
N GLU A 21 3.09 2.61 5.18
CA GLU A 21 1.81 3.07 5.74
C GLU A 21 2.03 4.16 6.78
N GLN A 22 3.00 3.99 7.67
CA GLN A 22 3.25 4.96 8.72
C GLN A 22 3.67 6.31 8.16
N VAL A 23 4.43 6.30 7.08
CA VAL A 23 4.84 7.54 6.42
C VAL A 23 3.65 8.23 5.77
N LEU A 24 2.85 7.48 4.99
CA LEU A 24 1.70 8.06 4.32
C LEU A 24 0.65 8.57 5.30
N TRP A 25 0.53 7.91 6.44
CA TRP A 25 -0.45 8.31 7.44
C TRP A 25 -0.16 9.66 8.06
N ARG A 26 1.07 10.15 7.92
CA ARG A 26 1.42 11.49 8.40
C ARG A 26 0.79 12.59 7.55
N HIS A 27 0.37 12.26 6.34
CA HIS A 27 -0.26 13.25 5.47
C HIS A 27 -1.68 13.51 5.99
N GLU A 28 -2.01 14.80 6.15
CA GLU A 28 -3.27 15.17 6.79
C GLU A 28 -4.51 14.71 6.04
N ALA A 29 -4.40 14.48 4.73
CA ALA A 29 -5.53 14.05 3.93
C ALA A 29 -5.78 12.54 4.01
N VAL A 30 -4.86 11.78 4.57
CA VAL A 30 -4.96 10.32 4.64
C VAL A 30 -5.65 9.91 5.94
N ARG A 31 -6.85 9.33 5.81
CA ARG A 31 -7.58 8.81 6.96
C ARG A 31 -7.15 7.38 7.27
N GLU A 32 -7.03 6.56 6.24
CA GLU A 32 -6.58 5.16 6.38
C GLU A 32 -5.77 4.81 5.16
N VAL A 33 -4.86 3.88 5.32
CA VAL A 33 -4.02 3.43 4.21
C VAL A 33 -3.62 1.97 4.43
N ALA A 34 -3.61 1.21 3.33
CA ALA A 34 -3.06 -0.13 3.30
C ALA A 34 -2.11 -0.21 2.12
N VAL A 35 -0.89 -0.64 2.37
CA VAL A 35 0.10 -0.81 1.32
C VAL A 35 0.20 -2.29 1.01
N VAL A 36 0.07 -2.65 -0.26
CA VAL A 36 0.10 -4.04 -0.69
C VAL A 36 0.97 -4.16 -1.95
N GLY A 37 1.51 -5.35 -2.16
CA GLY A 37 2.26 -5.64 -3.37
C GLY A 37 1.32 -6.11 -4.46
N VAL A 38 1.52 -5.61 -5.67
CA VAL A 38 0.75 -6.04 -6.83
C VAL A 38 1.71 -6.53 -7.90
N PRO A 39 1.24 -7.38 -8.84
CA PRO A 39 2.13 -7.92 -9.87
C PRO A 39 2.77 -6.84 -10.71
N HIS A 40 4.04 -7.02 -11.05
CA HIS A 40 4.77 -6.12 -11.92
C HIS A 40 5.61 -6.94 -12.90
N PRO A 41 5.55 -6.63 -14.21
CA PRO A 41 6.22 -7.46 -15.20
C PRO A 41 7.75 -7.46 -15.10
N LYS A 42 8.33 -6.44 -14.51
CA LYS A 42 9.78 -6.31 -14.42
C LYS A 42 10.31 -6.69 -13.04
N TRP A 43 9.59 -6.31 -11.97
CA TRP A 43 10.10 -6.45 -10.61
C TRP A 43 9.37 -7.49 -9.78
N GLU A 44 8.59 -8.35 -10.37
CA GLU A 44 7.72 -9.33 -9.71
C GLU A 44 6.56 -8.64 -9.01
N GLU A 45 6.86 -7.77 -8.04
CA GLU A 45 5.86 -7.00 -7.32
C GLU A 45 6.28 -5.55 -7.26
N THR A 46 5.31 -4.70 -7.06
CA THR A 46 5.56 -3.30 -6.75
C THR A 46 4.57 -2.87 -5.68
N PRO A 47 4.97 -1.99 -4.75
CA PRO A 47 4.02 -1.53 -3.74
C PRO A 47 3.03 -0.51 -4.33
N ILE A 48 1.78 -0.62 -3.89
CA ILE A 48 0.79 0.42 -4.15
C ILE A 48 0.14 0.80 -2.83
N ALA A 49 -0.39 2.01 -2.76
CA ALA A 49 -1.10 2.48 -1.58
C ALA A 49 -2.59 2.52 -1.88
N VAL A 50 -3.38 1.85 -1.05
CA VAL A 50 -4.85 1.90 -1.13
C VAL A 50 -5.31 2.80 0.00
N VAL A 51 -5.89 3.93 -0.34
CA VAL A 51 -6.09 5.04 0.59
C VAL A 51 -7.55 5.40 0.76
N VAL A 52 -7.93 5.65 2.01
CA VAL A 52 -9.21 6.30 2.34
C VAL A 52 -8.84 7.72 2.77
N VAL A 53 -9.38 8.72 2.06
CA VAL A 53 -9.07 10.10 2.38
C VAL A 53 -10.03 10.66 3.41
N GLU A 54 -9.58 11.69 4.13
CA GLU A 54 -10.45 12.40 5.05
C GLU A 54 -11.58 13.06 4.28
N GLU A 55 -12.75 13.15 4.92
CA GLU A 55 -13.90 13.73 4.30
C GLU A 55 -13.64 15.18 3.90
N GLY A 56 -13.94 15.51 2.66
CA GLY A 56 -13.70 16.85 2.14
C GLY A 56 -12.27 17.12 1.72
N ALA A 57 -11.35 16.19 1.96
CA ALA A 57 -9.97 16.39 1.56
C ALA A 57 -9.78 15.91 0.13
N GLY A 58 -9.19 16.74 -0.70
CA GLY A 58 -8.82 16.34 -2.05
C GLY A 58 -7.29 16.25 -2.12
N VAL A 59 -6.79 15.08 -2.44
CA VAL A 59 -5.36 14.90 -2.63
C VAL A 59 -5.17 13.96 -3.81
N ASP A 60 -4.28 14.33 -4.74
CA ASP A 60 -4.06 13.46 -5.88
C ASP A 60 -2.91 12.47 -5.60
N SER A 61 -2.83 11.47 -6.48
CA SER A 61 -1.84 10.40 -6.34
C SER A 61 -0.42 10.92 -6.36
N ASP A 62 -0.15 11.87 -7.24
CA ASP A 62 1.21 12.40 -7.38
C ASP A 62 1.66 13.10 -6.12
N GLU A 63 0.76 13.79 -5.44
CA GLU A 63 1.10 14.45 -4.18
C GLU A 63 1.47 13.44 -3.12
N LEU A 64 0.71 12.36 -2.99
CA LEU A 64 0.99 11.33 -2.00
C LEU A 64 2.29 10.58 -2.31
N ILE A 65 2.53 10.29 -3.58
CA ILE A 65 3.76 9.62 -3.99
C ILE A 65 4.97 10.53 -3.72
N ALA A 66 4.86 11.81 -4.02
CA ALA A 66 5.92 12.76 -3.74
C ALA A 66 6.19 12.87 -2.24
N PHE A 67 5.12 12.86 -1.44
CA PHE A 67 5.24 12.88 0.01
C PHE A 67 6.06 11.69 0.51
N ALA A 68 5.80 10.51 -0.04
CA ALA A 68 6.55 9.31 0.31
C ALA A 68 7.99 9.39 -0.14
N ARG A 69 8.22 9.93 -1.34
CA ARG A 69 9.58 10.03 -1.90
C ARG A 69 10.50 10.92 -1.10
N GLU A 70 9.95 11.90 -0.41
CA GLU A 70 10.76 12.78 0.43
C GLU A 70 11.19 12.11 1.72
N ARG A 71 10.58 10.98 2.07
CA ARG A 71 10.74 10.36 3.39
C ARG A 71 11.23 8.92 3.35
N LEU A 72 11.15 8.27 2.18
CA LEU A 72 11.49 6.85 2.03
C LEU A 72 12.43 6.65 0.86
N ALA A 73 13.19 5.56 0.91
CA ALA A 73 14.00 5.14 -0.23
C ALA A 73 13.09 4.93 -1.43
N HIS A 74 13.59 5.23 -2.62
CA HIS A 74 12.77 5.23 -3.84
C HIS A 74 12.03 3.91 -4.06
N PHE A 75 12.70 2.77 -3.86
CA PHE A 75 12.09 1.47 -4.12
C PHE A 75 10.96 1.13 -3.15
N LYS A 76 10.88 1.84 -2.01
CA LYS A 76 9.83 1.63 -1.02
C LYS A 76 8.58 2.43 -1.32
N CYS A 77 8.68 3.42 -2.22
CA CYS A 77 7.56 4.32 -2.50
C CYS A 77 6.52 3.62 -3.35
N PRO A 78 5.23 3.88 -3.09
CA PRO A 78 4.19 3.29 -3.93
C PRO A 78 4.29 3.81 -5.35
N THR A 79 4.04 2.92 -6.32
CA THR A 79 4.08 3.30 -7.73
C THR A 79 2.75 3.87 -8.19
N ARG A 80 1.69 3.63 -7.43
CA ARG A 80 0.40 4.27 -7.69
C ARG A 80 -0.43 4.26 -6.41
N VAL A 81 -1.47 5.08 -6.41
CA VAL A 81 -2.40 5.20 -5.29
C VAL A 81 -3.80 4.89 -5.80
N GLU A 82 -4.51 4.04 -5.07
CA GLU A 82 -5.90 3.72 -5.35
C GLU A 82 -6.75 4.28 -4.22
N TYR A 83 -7.85 4.91 -4.55
CA TYR A 83 -8.74 5.49 -3.54
C TYR A 83 -9.97 4.63 -3.36
N VAL A 84 -10.30 4.33 -2.11
CA VAL A 84 -11.47 3.49 -1.78
C VAL A 84 -12.24 4.15 -0.67
N PRO A 85 -13.57 3.87 -0.56
CA PRO A 85 -14.37 4.46 0.51
C PRO A 85 -14.08 3.83 1.88
N GLU A 86 -13.61 2.59 1.90
CA GLU A 86 -13.28 1.91 3.15
C GLU A 86 -12.36 0.73 2.87
N LEU A 87 -11.65 0.30 3.91
CA LEU A 87 -10.79 -0.87 3.83
C LEU A 87 -11.43 -2.05 4.54
N PRO A 88 -11.22 -3.28 4.05
CA PRO A 88 -11.77 -4.47 4.72
C PRO A 88 -11.10 -4.66 6.08
N ARG A 89 -11.90 -4.98 7.09
CA ARG A 89 -11.44 -5.16 8.46
C ARG A 89 -12.04 -6.43 9.06
N ASN A 90 -11.31 -7.02 10.01
CA ASN A 90 -11.86 -8.13 10.78
C ASN A 90 -12.70 -7.58 11.94
N ALA A 91 -13.25 -8.51 12.75
CA ALA A 91 -14.12 -8.12 13.87
C ALA A 91 -13.40 -7.26 14.91
N ALA A 92 -12.08 -7.38 15.00
CA ALA A 92 -11.27 -6.59 15.93
C ALA A 92 -10.90 -5.21 15.35
N GLY A 93 -11.32 -4.92 14.13
CA GLY A 93 -11.03 -3.64 13.49
C GLY A 93 -9.71 -3.58 12.76
N LYS A 94 -9.02 -4.70 12.63
CA LYS A 94 -7.73 -4.74 11.95
C LYS A 94 -7.93 -4.83 10.44
N VAL A 95 -7.19 -4.00 9.70
CA VAL A 95 -7.23 -4.02 8.24
C VAL A 95 -6.66 -5.35 7.72
N LEU A 96 -7.37 -5.94 6.76
CA LEU A 96 -7.00 -7.24 6.20
C LEU A 96 -6.29 -7.02 4.87
N ARG A 97 -4.97 -6.87 4.91
CA ARG A 97 -4.17 -6.61 3.70
C ARG A 97 -4.35 -7.67 2.63
N ALA A 98 -4.51 -8.93 3.04
CA ALA A 98 -4.71 -10.01 2.07
C ALA A 98 -5.96 -9.77 1.22
N GLN A 99 -7.03 -9.26 1.83
CA GLN A 99 -8.26 -8.97 1.09
C GLN A 99 -8.10 -7.73 0.22
N VAL A 100 -7.32 -6.75 0.67
CA VAL A 100 -7.04 -5.56 -0.13
C VAL A 100 -6.25 -5.97 -1.38
N ARG A 101 -5.30 -6.88 -1.20
CA ARG A 101 -4.41 -7.32 -2.28
C ARG A 101 -5.08 -8.25 -3.28
N ALA A 102 -6.03 -9.07 -2.83
CA ALA A 102 -6.59 -10.16 -3.62
C ALA A 102 -7.05 -9.79 -5.03
N PRO A 103 -7.78 -8.68 -5.24
CA PRO A 103 -8.24 -8.35 -6.59
C PRO A 103 -7.11 -8.14 -7.60
N TYR A 104 -5.96 -7.67 -7.14
CA TYR A 104 -4.82 -7.40 -8.02
C TYR A 104 -4.11 -8.68 -8.45
N TRP A 105 -4.33 -9.77 -7.72
CA TRP A 105 -3.70 -11.06 -8.01
C TRP A 105 -4.67 -12.05 -8.65
N ALA A 106 -5.88 -11.62 -8.96
CA ALA A 106 -6.88 -12.50 -9.57
C ALA A 106 -6.33 -13.07 -10.87
N GLY A 107 -6.40 -14.38 -11.01
CA GLY A 107 -5.87 -15.08 -12.18
C GLY A 107 -4.38 -15.31 -12.14
N ARG A 108 -3.70 -14.94 -11.04
CA ARG A 108 -2.26 -15.17 -10.86
C ARG A 108 -2.05 -15.96 -9.59
N SER A 109 -0.91 -16.62 -9.50
CA SER A 109 -0.60 -17.34 -8.27
C SER A 109 0.57 -16.66 -7.58
N LYS A 110 0.33 -16.29 -6.34
CA LYS A 110 1.38 -15.89 -5.43
C LYS A 110 1.22 -16.72 -4.18
N SER A 111 2.28 -17.38 -3.82
CA SER A 111 2.32 -18.18 -2.59
C SER A 111 2.49 -17.23 -1.41
N ILE A 112 1.57 -17.28 -0.50
CA ILE A 112 1.64 -16.46 0.71
C ILE A 112 1.49 -17.31 1.94
#